data_26415f6fc1519affb39e5b509d26ed06
#
_entry.id   26415f6fc1519affb39e5b509d26ed06
#
_cell.length_a   1.000
_cell.length_b   1.000
_cell.length_c   1.000
_cell.angle_alpha   90.00
_cell.angle_beta   90.00
_cell.angle_gamma   90.00
#
_symmetry.space_group_name_H-M   'P 1'
#
loop_
_entity.id
_entity.type
_entity.pdbx_description
1 polymer ?
#
loop_
_entity_poly.entity_id
_entity_poly.type
_entity_poly.pdbx_seq_one_letter_code
_entity_poly.pdbx_strand_id
1 'polypeptide(L)'
;MSHFCGGHTSGRGEEMDTVRDGNLLARVLLTLATIGYGVITVKADFNRTHATNPLWTPHARFHVVWQITSYAGFGLIALALIWLPGPYRVERLYLAAAFAAVVYGAFFIALATMSVYGGRTYDENGYQPFRLNIAGPRLMDLNVTVFTVQLVVLLAGAALIGR
;
A
#
# COMPACT_ATOMS: atom_id res chain seq x y z
N MET A 1 -14.04 -55.31 -28.39
CA MET A 1 -12.97 -54.33 -28.56
C MET A 1 -13.45 -53.02 -27.94
N SER A 2 -13.13 -52.84 -26.68
CA SER A 2 -13.52 -51.67 -25.88
C SER A 2 -12.33 -50.71 -25.82
N HIS A 3 -12.43 -49.55 -26.47
CA HIS A 3 -11.43 -48.48 -26.34
C HIS A 3 -11.75 -47.65 -25.11
N PHE A 4 -10.87 -47.76 -24.16
CA PHE A 4 -10.73 -46.89 -22.97
C PHE A 4 -10.36 -45.46 -23.44
N CYS A 5 -11.23 -44.51 -23.23
CA CYS A 5 -10.92 -43.09 -23.31
C CYS A 5 -10.69 -42.61 -21.88
N GLY A 6 -9.47 -42.71 -21.41
CA GLY A 6 -9.04 -42.29 -20.07
C GLY A 6 -8.39 -40.92 -20.09
N GLY A 7 -8.95 -40.01 -19.34
CA GLY A 7 -8.23 -39.08 -18.49
C GLY A 7 -7.37 -37.98 -19.13
N HIS A 8 -7.97 -36.80 -19.32
CA HIS A 8 -7.18 -35.56 -19.40
C HIS A 8 -7.88 -34.38 -18.73
N THR A 9 -8.47 -34.61 -17.55
CA THR A 9 -9.18 -33.56 -16.79
C THR A 9 -8.45 -33.11 -15.51
N SER A 10 -7.43 -33.85 -15.04
CA SER A 10 -6.76 -33.56 -13.76
C SER A 10 -5.90 -32.29 -13.81
N GLY A 11 -5.09 -32.08 -14.83
CA GLY A 11 -4.16 -30.96 -14.88
C GLY A 11 -4.81 -29.60 -15.03
N ARG A 12 -5.98 -29.51 -15.69
CA ARG A 12 -6.68 -28.23 -15.87
C ARG A 12 -7.36 -27.73 -14.60
N GLY A 13 -7.80 -28.64 -13.74
CA GLY A 13 -8.38 -28.30 -12.42
C GLY A 13 -7.32 -27.76 -11.47
N GLU A 14 -6.18 -28.40 -11.38
CA GLU A 14 -5.06 -27.97 -10.52
C GLU A 14 -4.46 -26.63 -10.96
N GLU A 15 -4.32 -26.41 -12.28
CA GLU A 15 -3.84 -25.14 -12.82
C GLU A 15 -4.82 -23.99 -12.56
N MET A 16 -6.14 -24.24 -12.68
CA MET A 16 -7.15 -23.23 -12.34
C MET A 16 -7.22 -22.93 -10.84
N ASP A 17 -7.00 -23.89 -9.97
CA ASP A 17 -7.00 -23.69 -8.52
C ASP A 17 -5.75 -22.92 -8.08
N THR A 18 -4.57 -23.21 -8.61
CA THR A 18 -3.34 -22.46 -8.30
C THR A 18 -3.41 -21.02 -8.77
N VAL A 19 -3.95 -20.73 -9.95
CA VAL A 19 -4.17 -19.35 -10.45
C VAL A 19 -5.20 -18.62 -9.59
N ARG A 20 -6.21 -19.31 -9.09
CA ARG A 20 -7.23 -18.74 -8.21
C ARG A 20 -6.65 -18.36 -6.85
N ASP A 21 -5.81 -19.22 -6.28
CA ASP A 21 -5.16 -19.00 -4.98
C ASP A 21 -4.09 -17.91 -5.06
N GLY A 22 -3.28 -17.88 -6.13
CA GLY A 22 -2.33 -16.79 -6.37
C GLY A 22 -3.00 -15.44 -6.50
N ASN A 23 -4.14 -15.37 -7.20
CA ASN A 23 -4.93 -14.13 -7.29
C ASN A 23 -5.54 -13.70 -5.94
N LEU A 24 -5.93 -14.64 -5.08
CA LEU A 24 -6.44 -14.29 -3.75
C LEU A 24 -5.35 -13.69 -2.87
N LEU A 25 -4.17 -14.29 -2.84
CA LEU A 25 -3.03 -13.77 -2.08
C LEU A 25 -2.59 -12.39 -2.60
N ALA A 26 -2.51 -12.19 -3.93
CA ALA A 26 -2.25 -10.90 -4.53
C ALA A 26 -3.28 -9.84 -4.06
N ARG A 27 -4.56 -10.18 -4.08
CA ARG A 27 -5.66 -9.29 -3.63
C ARG A 27 -5.54 -8.94 -2.15
N VAL A 28 -5.19 -9.90 -1.30
CA VAL A 28 -5.00 -9.65 0.14
C VAL A 28 -3.82 -8.69 0.36
N LEU A 29 -2.68 -8.94 -0.28
CA LEU A 29 -1.49 -8.07 -0.15
C LEU A 29 -1.75 -6.67 -0.70
N LEU A 30 -2.39 -6.55 -1.86
CA LEU A 30 -2.79 -5.25 -2.42
C LEU A 30 -3.79 -4.51 -1.52
N THR A 31 -4.71 -5.24 -0.86
CA THR A 31 -5.62 -4.66 0.13
C THR A 31 -4.86 -4.11 1.34
N LEU A 32 -3.89 -4.86 1.87
CA LEU A 32 -3.06 -4.40 2.98
C LEU A 32 -2.25 -3.14 2.59
N ALA A 33 -1.66 -3.13 1.41
CA ALA A 33 -0.99 -1.94 0.89
C ALA A 33 -1.96 -0.76 0.73
N THR A 34 -3.18 -1.00 0.24
CA THR A 34 -4.21 0.04 0.07
C THR A 34 -4.68 0.61 1.43
N ILE A 35 -4.91 -0.25 2.42
CA ILE A 35 -5.25 0.19 3.79
C ILE A 35 -4.12 1.03 4.38
N GLY A 36 -2.86 0.68 4.09
CA GLY A 36 -1.69 1.42 4.56
C GLY A 36 -1.75 2.90 4.18
N TYR A 37 -1.94 3.23 2.91
CA TYR A 37 -1.99 4.64 2.50
C TYR A 37 -3.38 5.27 2.65
N GLY A 38 -4.46 4.50 2.50
CA GLY A 38 -5.82 5.04 2.46
C GLY A 38 -6.46 5.22 3.84
N VAL A 39 -6.20 4.32 4.79
CA VAL A 39 -6.85 4.32 6.12
C VAL A 39 -5.86 4.74 7.21
N ILE A 40 -4.67 4.11 7.23
CA ILE A 40 -3.68 4.37 8.30
C ILE A 40 -3.20 5.82 8.24
N THR A 41 -2.93 6.35 7.05
CA THR A 41 -2.51 7.76 6.87
C THR A 41 -3.60 8.73 7.33
N VAL A 42 -4.88 8.47 7.01
CA VAL A 42 -5.97 9.32 7.53
C VAL A 42 -5.97 9.33 9.05
N LYS A 43 -5.85 8.17 9.69
CA LYS A 43 -5.82 8.06 11.16
C LYS A 43 -4.58 8.72 11.77
N ALA A 44 -3.43 8.59 11.09
CA ALA A 44 -2.16 9.14 11.55
C ALA A 44 -2.08 10.66 11.42
N ASP A 45 -2.72 11.25 10.41
CA ASP A 45 -2.55 12.66 10.06
C ASP A 45 -3.80 13.53 10.36
N PHE A 46 -5.01 12.94 10.46
CA PHE A 46 -6.21 13.71 10.79
C PHE A 46 -6.36 13.91 12.30
N ASN A 47 -5.34 14.51 12.92
CA ASN A 47 -5.28 14.74 14.35
C ASN A 47 -4.41 15.97 14.72
N ARG A 48 -4.13 16.14 16.02
CA ARG A 48 -3.38 17.30 16.55
C ARG A 48 -1.90 17.30 16.17
N THR A 49 -1.36 16.23 15.64
CA THR A 49 0.04 16.20 15.20
C THR A 49 0.20 16.77 13.77
N HIS A 50 -0.89 16.80 12.97
CA HIS A 50 -0.87 17.26 11.57
C HIS A 50 -2.06 18.17 11.24
N ALA A 51 -3.24 17.62 10.92
CA ALA A 51 -4.38 18.37 10.38
C ALA A 51 -4.90 19.50 11.30
N THR A 52 -4.81 19.30 12.61
CA THR A 52 -5.18 20.31 13.61
C THR A 52 -4.00 20.76 14.47
N ASN A 53 -2.77 20.65 13.95
CA ASN A 53 -1.56 21.08 14.63
C ASN A 53 -1.56 22.59 14.84
N PRO A 54 -1.54 23.08 16.08
CA PRO A 54 -1.62 24.51 16.35
C PRO A 54 -0.37 25.29 15.91
N LEU A 55 0.78 24.59 15.77
CA LEU A 55 2.06 25.18 15.35
C LEU A 55 2.17 25.31 13.83
N TRP A 56 1.31 24.64 13.07
CA TRP A 56 1.32 24.68 11.61
C TRP A 56 0.48 25.84 11.08
N THR A 57 0.92 26.44 9.98
CA THR A 57 0.12 27.48 9.31
C THR A 57 -1.22 26.92 8.84
N PRO A 58 -2.28 27.74 8.74
CA PRO A 58 -3.56 27.29 8.19
C PRO A 58 -3.44 26.65 6.79
N HIS A 59 -2.52 27.17 5.98
CA HIS A 59 -2.27 26.64 4.63
C HIS A 59 -1.62 25.24 4.65
N ALA A 60 -0.65 24.99 5.54
CA ALA A 60 -0.07 23.66 5.70
C ALA A 60 -1.12 22.63 6.15
N ARG A 61 -2.00 23.01 7.11
CA ARG A 61 -3.12 22.15 7.55
C ARG A 61 -4.09 21.83 6.42
N PHE A 62 -4.39 22.80 5.55
CA PHE A 62 -5.22 22.59 4.36
C PHE A 62 -4.60 21.54 3.42
N HIS A 63 -3.28 21.62 3.15
CA HIS A 63 -2.58 20.65 2.30
C HIS A 63 -2.63 19.24 2.87
N VAL A 64 -2.45 19.08 4.17
CA VAL A 64 -2.56 17.77 4.81
C VAL A 64 -3.97 17.19 4.68
N VAL A 65 -5.01 17.97 4.93
CA VAL A 65 -6.40 17.51 4.77
C VAL A 65 -6.68 17.12 3.32
N TRP A 66 -6.23 17.93 2.37
CA TRP A 66 -6.36 17.60 0.95
C TRP A 66 -5.64 16.29 0.60
N GLN A 67 -4.39 16.10 1.04
CA GLN A 67 -3.61 14.90 0.81
C GLN A 67 -4.31 13.65 1.36
N ILE A 68 -4.69 13.64 2.63
CA ILE A 68 -5.30 12.46 3.26
C ILE A 68 -6.67 12.11 2.70
N THR A 69 -7.48 13.10 2.31
CA THR A 69 -8.78 12.86 1.66
C THR A 69 -8.60 12.31 0.24
N SER A 70 -7.57 12.77 -0.48
CA SER A 70 -7.20 12.19 -1.78
C SER A 70 -6.75 10.74 -1.64
N TYR A 71 -5.92 10.43 -0.65
CA TYR A 71 -5.48 9.06 -0.38
C TYR A 71 -6.64 8.14 0.02
N ALA A 72 -7.56 8.62 0.84
CA ALA A 72 -8.79 7.89 1.15
C ALA A 72 -9.61 7.58 -0.11
N GLY A 73 -9.79 8.57 -0.99
CA GLY A 73 -10.47 8.41 -2.27
C GLY A 73 -9.80 7.39 -3.18
N PHE A 74 -8.49 7.48 -3.37
CA PHE A 74 -7.72 6.47 -4.12
C PHE A 74 -7.83 5.08 -3.49
N GLY A 75 -7.82 5.00 -2.15
CA GLY A 75 -8.01 3.74 -1.42
C GLY A 75 -9.36 3.10 -1.70
N LEU A 76 -10.44 3.88 -1.69
CA LEU A 76 -11.78 3.38 -2.02
C LEU A 76 -11.86 2.86 -3.47
N ILE A 77 -11.29 3.60 -4.43
CA ILE A 77 -11.23 3.17 -5.83
C ILE A 77 -10.41 1.87 -5.95
N ALA A 78 -9.24 1.80 -5.31
CA ALA A 78 -8.39 0.61 -5.35
C ALA A 78 -9.10 -0.60 -4.74
N LEU A 79 -9.78 -0.46 -3.60
CA LEU A 79 -10.55 -1.56 -3.00
C LEU A 79 -11.70 -2.03 -3.91
N ALA A 80 -12.37 -1.10 -4.59
CA ALA A 80 -13.39 -1.45 -5.59
C ALA A 80 -12.77 -2.23 -6.76
N LEU A 81 -11.61 -1.81 -7.26
CA LEU A 81 -10.88 -2.52 -8.32
C LEU A 81 -10.45 -3.92 -7.90
N ILE A 82 -10.02 -4.11 -6.65
CA ILE A 82 -9.56 -5.39 -6.12
C ILE A 82 -10.74 -6.36 -5.90
N TRP A 83 -11.87 -5.88 -5.37
CA TRP A 83 -12.88 -6.77 -4.82
C TRP A 83 -14.18 -6.85 -5.61
N LEU A 84 -14.61 -5.81 -6.33
CA LEU A 84 -15.84 -5.89 -7.09
C LEU A 84 -15.70 -6.85 -8.28
N PRO A 85 -16.72 -7.66 -8.58
CA PRO A 85 -16.73 -8.54 -9.74
C PRO A 85 -16.72 -7.71 -11.03
N GLY A 86 -16.19 -8.30 -12.11
CA GLY A 86 -16.16 -7.64 -13.42
C GLY A 86 -15.04 -8.15 -14.33
N PRO A 87 -15.02 -7.71 -15.59
CA PRO A 87 -13.97 -8.06 -16.56
C PRO A 87 -12.62 -7.41 -16.19
N TYR A 88 -11.57 -7.81 -16.89
CA TYR A 88 -10.22 -7.24 -16.78
C TYR A 88 -9.64 -7.35 -15.36
N ARG A 89 -9.79 -8.53 -14.73
CA ARG A 89 -9.40 -8.71 -13.33
C ARG A 89 -7.92 -8.44 -13.09
N VAL A 90 -7.06 -8.91 -13.97
CA VAL A 90 -5.60 -8.73 -13.86
C VAL A 90 -5.23 -7.26 -14.01
N GLU A 91 -5.75 -6.60 -15.03
CA GLU A 91 -5.50 -5.17 -15.29
C GLU A 91 -6.00 -4.29 -14.16
N ARG A 92 -7.12 -4.63 -13.56
CA ARG A 92 -7.67 -3.91 -12.40
C ARG A 92 -6.78 -4.04 -11.17
N LEU A 93 -6.18 -5.22 -10.93
CA LEU A 93 -5.21 -5.41 -9.86
C LEU A 93 -3.93 -4.59 -10.10
N TYR A 94 -3.43 -4.56 -11.35
CA TYR A 94 -2.30 -3.70 -11.69
C TYR A 94 -2.63 -2.21 -11.53
N LEU A 95 -3.84 -1.78 -11.88
CA LEU A 95 -4.26 -0.38 -11.67
C LEU A 95 -4.34 -0.04 -10.17
N ALA A 96 -4.87 -0.94 -9.34
CA ALA A 96 -4.87 -0.78 -7.88
C ALA A 96 -3.44 -0.71 -7.32
N ALA A 97 -2.53 -1.56 -7.82
CA ALA A 97 -1.12 -1.53 -7.46
C ALA A 97 -0.45 -0.21 -7.88
N ALA A 98 -0.81 0.34 -9.04
CA ALA A 98 -0.28 1.62 -9.54
C ALA A 98 -0.67 2.79 -8.63
N PHE A 99 -1.90 2.87 -8.10
CA PHE A 99 -2.26 3.89 -7.10
C PHE A 99 -1.37 3.82 -5.86
N ALA A 100 -1.17 2.62 -5.31
CA ALA A 100 -0.29 2.42 -4.17
C ALA A 100 1.17 2.78 -4.50
N ALA A 101 1.66 2.41 -5.69
CA ALA A 101 3.01 2.71 -6.15
C ALA A 101 3.26 4.22 -6.27
N VAL A 102 2.27 4.99 -6.74
CA VAL A 102 2.36 6.46 -6.81
C VAL A 102 2.48 7.05 -5.40
N VAL A 103 1.64 6.61 -4.46
CA VAL A 103 1.65 7.16 -3.09
C VAL A 103 2.95 6.81 -2.37
N TYR A 104 3.36 5.53 -2.39
CA TYR A 104 4.60 5.11 -1.73
C TYR A 104 5.84 5.67 -2.43
N GLY A 105 5.85 5.71 -3.76
CA GLY A 105 6.92 6.32 -4.54
C GLY A 105 7.09 7.81 -4.24
N ALA A 106 5.98 8.56 -4.15
CA ALA A 106 6.00 9.98 -3.78
C ALA A 106 6.60 10.21 -2.38
N PHE A 107 6.33 9.34 -1.40
CA PHE A 107 6.96 9.40 -0.09
C PHE A 107 8.49 9.28 -0.20
N PHE A 108 9.00 8.29 -0.94
CA PHE A 108 10.45 8.11 -1.09
C PHE A 108 11.11 9.22 -1.93
N ILE A 109 10.39 9.81 -2.89
CA ILE A 109 10.85 11.00 -3.60
C ILE A 109 10.95 12.18 -2.64
N ALA A 110 9.93 12.41 -1.81
CA ALA A 110 9.97 13.45 -0.79
C ALA A 110 11.12 13.22 0.20
N LEU A 111 11.32 11.99 0.66
CA LEU A 111 12.44 11.61 1.53
C LEU A 111 13.80 11.92 0.87
N ALA A 112 13.99 11.56 -0.38
CA ALA A 112 15.24 11.78 -1.12
C ALA A 112 15.52 13.25 -1.41
N THR A 113 14.48 14.09 -1.46
CA THR A 113 14.57 15.51 -1.79
C THR A 113 14.41 16.44 -0.58
N MET A 114 14.38 15.91 0.65
CA MET A 114 14.15 16.71 1.87
C MET A 114 15.05 17.94 2.01
N SER A 115 16.31 17.86 1.57
CA SER A 115 17.25 18.99 1.64
C SER A 115 16.84 20.16 0.76
N VAL A 116 16.06 19.94 -0.31
CA VAL A 116 15.62 20.98 -1.25
C VAL A 116 14.60 21.92 -0.61
N TYR A 117 13.75 21.40 0.28
CA TYR A 117 12.67 22.16 0.91
C TYR A 117 12.76 22.23 2.45
N GLY A 118 13.88 21.77 3.03
CA GLY A 118 14.11 21.79 4.48
C GLY A 118 13.17 20.87 5.26
N GLY A 119 12.74 19.74 4.65
CA GLY A 119 11.80 18.80 5.26
C GLY A 119 12.40 17.98 6.39
N ARG A 120 11.52 17.38 7.18
CA ARG A 120 11.83 16.36 8.20
C ARG A 120 10.75 15.29 8.16
N THR A 121 11.10 14.07 8.57
CA THR A 121 10.19 12.92 8.61
C THR A 121 9.32 12.88 9.86
N TYR A 122 9.59 13.72 10.85
CA TYR A 122 8.81 13.84 12.08
C TYR A 122 8.76 15.29 12.57
N ASP A 123 7.73 15.60 13.32
CA ASP A 123 7.53 16.88 14.02
C ASP A 123 7.73 16.69 15.53
N GLU A 124 8.10 17.74 16.26
CA GLU A 124 8.37 17.67 17.70
C GLU A 124 7.15 17.22 18.53
N ASN A 125 5.95 17.55 18.08
CA ASN A 125 4.69 17.13 18.70
C ASN A 125 4.06 15.91 17.96
N GLY A 126 4.77 15.27 17.03
CA GLY A 126 4.36 14.09 16.28
C GLY A 126 4.95 12.79 16.83
N TYR A 127 4.90 11.76 15.98
CA TYR A 127 5.50 10.47 16.30
C TYR A 127 7.03 10.57 16.24
N GLN A 128 7.67 10.33 17.39
CA GLN A 128 9.13 10.41 17.49
C GLN A 128 9.82 9.16 16.94
N PRO A 129 11.05 9.28 16.42
CA PRO A 129 11.88 8.13 16.07
C PRO A 129 12.04 7.17 17.27
N PHE A 130 12.03 5.87 17.02
CA PHE A 130 12.14 4.83 18.04
C PHE A 130 13.47 4.08 17.93
N ARG A 131 13.92 3.47 19.03
CA ARG A 131 15.12 2.64 19.05
C ARG A 131 14.77 1.18 18.84
N LEU A 132 15.38 0.56 17.84
CA LEU A 132 15.29 -0.88 17.61
C LEU A 132 16.60 -1.53 18.05
N ASN A 133 16.52 -2.45 19.03
CA ASN A 133 17.68 -3.15 19.59
C ASN A 133 17.88 -4.53 18.93
N ILE A 134 17.70 -4.65 17.63
CA ILE A 134 18.04 -5.85 16.85
C ILE A 134 19.44 -5.62 16.27
N ALA A 135 20.42 -6.43 16.65
CA ALA A 135 21.82 -6.31 16.23
C ALA A 135 22.50 -4.96 16.59
N GLY A 136 22.10 -4.36 17.74
CA GLY A 136 22.60 -3.08 18.25
C GLY A 136 21.57 -1.94 18.19
N PRO A 137 21.79 -0.86 18.96
CA PRO A 137 20.84 0.24 19.05
C PRO A 137 20.83 1.04 17.73
N ARG A 138 19.75 0.93 16.97
CA ARG A 138 19.49 1.75 15.77
C ARG A 138 18.31 2.66 15.99
N LEU A 139 18.48 3.94 15.69
CA LEU A 139 17.38 4.88 15.64
C LEU A 139 16.60 4.66 14.34
N MET A 140 15.32 4.33 14.46
CA MET A 140 14.43 4.06 13.33
C MET A 140 13.39 5.17 13.25
N ASP A 141 13.18 5.70 12.06
CA ASP A 141 12.07 6.59 11.78
C ASP A 141 10.80 5.79 11.53
N LEU A 142 9.71 6.15 12.22
CA LEU A 142 8.45 5.41 12.12
C LEU A 142 7.85 5.49 10.71
N ASN A 143 7.85 6.69 10.11
CA ASN A 143 7.29 6.88 8.77
C ASN A 143 8.09 6.09 7.72
N VAL A 144 9.43 6.21 7.74
CA VAL A 144 10.30 5.47 6.82
C VAL A 144 10.10 3.96 6.99
N THR A 145 9.99 3.47 8.23
CA THR A 145 9.80 2.04 8.50
C THR A 145 8.46 1.54 7.96
N VAL A 146 7.36 2.24 8.29
CA VAL A 146 6.01 1.84 7.84
C VAL A 146 5.91 1.88 6.32
N PHE A 147 6.36 2.95 5.67
CA PHE A 147 6.30 3.07 4.21
C PHE A 147 7.19 2.04 3.50
N THR A 148 8.34 1.69 4.08
CA THR A 148 9.20 0.61 3.55
C THR A 148 8.50 -0.75 3.62
N VAL A 149 7.90 -1.09 4.77
CA VAL A 149 7.15 -2.36 4.92
C VAL A 149 5.99 -2.40 3.93
N GLN A 150 5.23 -1.33 3.80
CA GLN A 150 4.10 -1.26 2.87
C GLN A 150 4.53 -1.35 1.40
N LEU A 151 5.67 -0.76 1.04
CA LEU A 151 6.24 -0.92 -0.30
C LEU A 151 6.62 -2.38 -0.59
N VAL A 152 7.22 -3.09 0.38
CA VAL A 152 7.52 -4.53 0.23
C VAL A 152 6.24 -5.34 0.06
N VAL A 153 5.19 -5.07 0.85
CA VAL A 153 3.88 -5.72 0.72
C VAL A 153 3.26 -5.47 -0.66
N LEU A 154 3.33 -4.22 -1.14
CA LEU A 154 2.87 -3.86 -2.49
C LEU A 154 3.61 -4.65 -3.57
N LEU A 155 4.96 -4.67 -3.52
CA LEU A 155 5.78 -5.36 -4.51
C LEU A 155 5.52 -6.88 -4.51
N ALA A 156 5.37 -7.48 -3.33
CA ALA A 156 5.00 -8.88 -3.19
C ALA A 156 3.61 -9.16 -3.79
N GLY A 157 2.62 -8.31 -3.51
CA GLY A 157 1.28 -8.42 -4.09
C GLY A 157 1.29 -8.29 -5.60
N ALA A 158 1.99 -7.29 -6.13
CA ALA A 158 2.10 -7.06 -7.58
C ALA A 158 2.81 -8.22 -8.31
N ALA A 159 3.83 -8.82 -7.70
CA ALA A 159 4.55 -9.96 -8.26
C ALA A 159 3.72 -11.25 -8.36
N LEU A 160 2.62 -11.34 -7.62
CA LEU A 160 1.70 -12.48 -7.61
C LEU A 160 0.49 -12.29 -8.54
N ILE A 161 0.32 -11.11 -9.16
CA ILE A 161 -0.80 -10.88 -10.08
C ILE A 161 -0.66 -11.80 -11.31
N GLY A 162 -1.70 -12.59 -11.59
CA GLY A 162 -1.74 -13.47 -12.77
C GLY A 162 -0.94 -14.76 -12.66
N ARG A 163 -0.47 -15.11 -11.46
CA ARG A 163 0.21 -16.39 -11.17
C ARG A 163 -0.74 -17.41 -10.59
#